data_0bbd1bdadc24ab498a6ed249030273ff
#
_entry.id   0bbd1bdadc24ab498a6ed249030273ff
#
_cell.length_a   1.000
_cell.length_b   1.000
_cell.length_c   1.000
_cell.angle_alpha   90.00
_cell.angle_beta   90.00
_cell.angle_gamma   90.00
#
_symmetry.space_group_name_H-M   'P 1'
#
loop_
_entity.id
_entity.type
_entity.pdbx_description
1 polymer ?
#
loop_
_entity_poly.entity_id
_entity_poly.type
_entity_poly.pdbx_seq_one_letter_code
_entity_poly.pdbx_strand_id
1 'polypeptide(L)'
;MMNRKTVFALLAAPLLLLAIPAHAALHVFACEPEWGALAQELGGNLVDVSVATSALQDPHQIQAKPSLIARARNADLVVCTGAELEIGWLPVLLQQSGNAKVQSGQPGNFAAADFVRKLDVPSQLDRSQGDVHAAGNPHIQTDPRNIAQVAKALGARLALVDAAHANQYAQRLTDFSLRWQQAIGRWTIQAAPLKGAAVVSQHKAFVYLYDWLGMKEVAVLEPKPGVEPTASHLQEVLASLKNAPARMVLYAAYQDPKPSEWLSKNAGVAAVKIPFTVGGTDGAKDLFGLFDDTLARLLSAGVKR
;
A
#
# COMPACT_ATOMS: atom_id res chain seq x y z
N MET A 1 33.63 -77.95 -34.82
CA MET A 1 32.47 -77.03 -34.75
C MET A 1 32.53 -76.29 -33.38
N MET A 2 32.95 -75.06 -33.42
CA MET A 2 33.22 -74.28 -32.23
C MET A 2 32.16 -73.12 -32.12
N ASN A 3 31.29 -73.14 -31.11
CA ASN A 3 30.22 -72.27 -30.97
C ASN A 3 30.66 -71.07 -30.07
N ARG A 4 30.86 -69.92 -30.72
CA ARG A 4 31.21 -68.64 -30.02
C ARG A 4 29.91 -68.00 -29.48
N LYS A 5 29.70 -67.99 -28.19
CA LYS A 5 28.68 -67.22 -27.56
C LYS A 5 29.22 -65.82 -27.33
N THR A 6 28.70 -64.83 -28.02
CA THR A 6 28.97 -63.41 -27.83
C THR A 6 28.12 -62.88 -26.68
N VAL A 7 28.76 -62.50 -25.58
CA VAL A 7 28.07 -61.80 -24.42
C VAL A 7 28.09 -60.32 -24.68
N PHE A 8 26.91 -59.75 -24.90
CA PHE A 8 26.71 -58.30 -24.90
C PHE A 8 26.61 -57.79 -23.46
N ALA A 9 27.61 -57.06 -22.97
CA ALA A 9 27.55 -56.35 -21.71
C ALA A 9 26.86 -55.00 -21.94
N LEU A 10 25.62 -54.83 -21.46
CA LEU A 10 24.95 -53.53 -21.37
C LEU A 10 25.61 -52.72 -20.28
N LEU A 11 26.33 -51.67 -20.66
CA LEU A 11 26.78 -50.60 -19.73
C LEU A 11 25.57 -49.73 -19.40
N ALA A 12 24.97 -49.89 -18.20
CA ALA A 12 24.02 -48.96 -17.65
C ALA A 12 24.79 -47.76 -17.07
N ALA A 13 24.76 -46.62 -17.75
CA ALA A 13 25.30 -45.37 -17.24
C ALA A 13 24.34 -44.85 -16.15
N PRO A 14 24.80 -44.50 -14.94
CA PRO A 14 23.96 -43.92 -13.94
C PRO A 14 23.60 -42.47 -14.36
N LEU A 15 22.32 -42.20 -14.58
CA LEU A 15 21.76 -40.86 -14.75
C LEU A 15 21.86 -40.16 -13.38
N LEU A 16 22.89 -39.32 -13.16
CA LEU A 16 22.95 -38.43 -12.03
C LEU A 16 21.86 -37.35 -12.19
N LEU A 17 20.73 -37.58 -11.58
CA LEU A 17 19.72 -36.55 -11.36
C LEU A 17 20.33 -35.48 -10.44
N LEU A 18 20.78 -34.39 -11.05
CA LEU A 18 21.12 -33.15 -10.32
C LEU A 18 19.87 -32.67 -9.62
N ALA A 19 19.74 -32.97 -8.32
CA ALA A 19 18.72 -32.39 -7.47
C ALA A 19 18.96 -30.88 -7.43
N ILE A 20 18.17 -30.11 -8.17
CA ILE A 20 18.12 -28.65 -8.02
C ILE A 20 17.59 -28.42 -6.61
N PRO A 21 18.32 -27.75 -5.70
CA PRO A 21 17.81 -27.44 -4.37
C PRO A 21 16.54 -26.60 -4.56
N ALA A 22 15.40 -27.14 -4.13
CA ALA A 22 14.18 -26.36 -4.02
C ALA A 22 14.41 -25.35 -2.89
N HIS A 23 14.75 -24.11 -3.24
CA HIS A 23 14.75 -23.02 -2.27
C HIS A 23 13.30 -22.76 -1.84
N ALA A 24 13.07 -22.78 -0.53
CA ALA A 24 11.78 -22.35 0.02
C ALA A 24 11.56 -20.88 -0.31
N ALA A 25 10.34 -20.51 -0.69
CA ALA A 25 9.99 -19.12 -0.95
C ALA A 25 10.20 -18.28 0.33
N LEU A 26 10.67 -17.04 0.14
CA LEU A 26 10.84 -16.07 1.23
C LEU A 26 9.47 -15.68 1.79
N HIS A 27 9.23 -15.88 3.08
CA HIS A 27 7.97 -15.51 3.72
C HIS A 27 7.91 -14.01 3.99
N VAL A 28 7.02 -13.31 3.27
CA VAL A 28 6.77 -11.88 3.43
C VAL A 28 5.46 -11.65 4.17
N PHE A 29 5.52 -10.91 5.28
CA PHE A 29 4.35 -10.42 5.99
C PHE A 29 4.18 -8.93 5.68
N ALA A 30 3.18 -8.60 4.87
CA ALA A 30 2.82 -7.23 4.56
C ALA A 30 1.74 -6.72 5.53
N CYS A 31 1.85 -5.48 5.99
CA CYS A 31 0.84 -4.88 6.86
C CYS A 31 -0.41 -4.52 6.03
N GLU A 32 -0.25 -3.87 4.90
CA GLU A 32 -1.34 -3.40 4.04
C GLU A 32 -1.29 -4.07 2.65
N PRO A 33 -2.44 -4.15 1.94
CA PRO A 33 -2.55 -4.82 0.65
C PRO A 33 -1.62 -4.27 -0.44
N GLU A 34 -1.38 -2.95 -0.49
CA GLU A 34 -0.48 -2.33 -1.47
C GLU A 34 0.96 -2.83 -1.33
N TRP A 35 1.44 -3.02 -0.10
CA TRP A 35 2.79 -3.54 0.13
C TRP A 35 2.87 -5.03 -0.16
N GLY A 36 1.80 -5.76 0.12
CA GLY A 36 1.67 -7.16 -0.29
C GLY A 36 1.72 -7.31 -1.81
N ALA A 37 0.97 -6.48 -2.53
CA ALA A 37 0.97 -6.45 -3.99
C ALA A 37 2.34 -6.06 -4.57
N LEU A 38 3.03 -5.07 -3.96
CA LEU A 38 4.36 -4.68 -4.38
C LEU A 38 5.39 -5.78 -4.13
N ALA A 39 5.35 -6.42 -2.96
CA ALA A 39 6.23 -7.53 -2.64
C ALA A 39 6.02 -8.71 -3.61
N GLN A 40 4.77 -9.01 -3.96
CA GLN A 40 4.44 -10.05 -4.94
C GLN A 40 4.92 -9.69 -6.36
N GLU A 41 4.78 -8.43 -6.77
CA GLU A 41 5.25 -7.94 -8.08
C GLU A 41 6.77 -8.07 -8.22
N LEU A 42 7.52 -7.70 -7.17
CA LEU A 42 8.98 -7.75 -7.16
C LEU A 42 9.52 -9.16 -6.86
N GLY A 43 8.81 -9.95 -6.08
CA GLY A 43 9.23 -11.28 -5.64
C GLY A 43 8.79 -12.40 -6.58
N GLY A 44 7.60 -12.28 -7.19
CA GLY A 44 7.00 -13.33 -8.03
C GLY A 44 6.88 -14.66 -7.30
N ASN A 45 7.40 -15.73 -7.87
CA ASN A 45 7.41 -17.08 -7.29
C ASN A 45 8.50 -17.32 -6.23
N LEU A 46 9.34 -16.32 -5.97
CA LEU A 46 10.38 -16.40 -4.92
C LEU A 46 9.88 -15.97 -3.55
N VAL A 47 8.68 -15.42 -3.47
CA VAL A 47 8.06 -14.96 -2.21
C VAL A 47 6.72 -15.66 -1.97
N ASP A 48 6.42 -15.87 -0.70
CA ASP A 48 5.11 -16.25 -0.19
C ASP A 48 4.59 -15.09 0.65
N VAL A 49 3.59 -14.37 0.12
CA VAL A 49 3.12 -13.11 0.71
C VAL A 49 1.85 -13.34 1.50
N SER A 50 1.86 -12.94 2.75
CA SER A 50 0.67 -12.83 3.60
C SER A 50 0.43 -11.37 3.97
N VAL A 51 -0.85 -10.94 3.97
CA VAL A 51 -1.24 -9.57 4.30
C VAL A 51 -2.02 -9.55 5.63
N ALA A 52 -1.72 -8.57 6.49
CA ALA A 52 -2.33 -8.45 7.81
C ALA A 52 -3.73 -7.85 7.75
N THR A 53 -3.93 -6.86 6.90
CA THR A 53 -5.20 -6.13 6.75
C THR A 53 -5.90 -6.47 5.45
N SER A 54 -7.16 -6.12 5.36
CA SER A 54 -7.90 -6.09 4.09
C SER A 54 -8.19 -4.65 3.69
N ALA A 55 -8.51 -4.42 2.43
CA ALA A 55 -8.82 -3.10 1.90
C ALA A 55 -10.05 -2.42 2.52
N LEU A 56 -10.88 -3.18 3.25
CA LEU A 56 -12.07 -2.70 3.93
C LEU A 56 -11.89 -2.59 5.45
N GLN A 57 -10.64 -2.60 5.92
CA GLN A 57 -10.28 -2.37 7.33
C GLN A 57 -9.46 -1.10 7.47
N ASP A 58 -9.70 -0.38 8.56
CA ASP A 58 -8.86 0.76 8.94
C ASP A 58 -7.46 0.25 9.37
N PRO A 59 -6.38 0.63 8.67
CA PRO A 59 -5.04 0.15 9.00
C PRO A 59 -4.51 0.67 10.34
N HIS A 60 -5.09 1.75 10.90
CA HIS A 60 -4.71 2.27 12.21
C HIS A 60 -5.19 1.35 13.34
N GLN A 61 -6.29 0.60 13.13
CA GLN A 61 -7.03 -0.09 14.18
C GLN A 61 -7.14 -1.60 13.92
N ILE A 62 -6.02 -2.31 13.95
CA ILE A 62 -5.97 -3.75 13.77
C ILE A 62 -5.72 -4.45 15.12
N GLN A 63 -6.35 -5.58 15.33
CA GLN A 63 -6.09 -6.42 16.48
C GLN A 63 -4.95 -7.40 16.20
N ALA A 64 -3.98 -7.52 17.10
CA ALA A 64 -2.92 -8.51 17.04
C ALA A 64 -3.48 -9.93 17.36
N LYS A 65 -4.21 -10.51 16.40
CA LYS A 65 -4.82 -11.84 16.52
C LYS A 65 -3.76 -12.95 16.49
N PRO A 66 -3.99 -14.10 17.12
CA PRO A 66 -3.06 -15.22 17.12
C PRO A 66 -2.60 -15.66 15.72
N SER A 67 -3.49 -15.59 14.72
CA SER A 67 -3.15 -15.92 13.33
C SER A 67 -2.15 -14.93 12.72
N LEU A 68 -2.24 -13.64 13.04
CA LEU A 68 -1.27 -12.63 12.57
C LEU A 68 0.09 -12.80 13.28
N ILE A 69 0.06 -13.08 14.59
CA ILE A 69 1.27 -13.38 15.38
C ILE A 69 2.01 -14.60 14.81
N ALA A 70 1.28 -15.66 14.45
CA ALA A 70 1.86 -16.86 13.85
C ALA A 70 2.50 -16.57 12.47
N ARG A 71 1.88 -15.73 11.64
CA ARG A 71 2.45 -15.30 10.35
C ARG A 71 3.72 -14.47 10.56
N ALA A 72 3.70 -13.48 11.45
CA ALA A 72 4.87 -12.66 11.77
C ALA A 72 6.03 -13.50 12.36
N ARG A 73 5.71 -14.56 13.14
CA ARG A 73 6.71 -15.50 13.68
C ARG A 73 7.49 -16.21 12.59
N ASN A 74 6.84 -16.56 11.49
CA ASN A 74 7.43 -17.28 10.37
C ASN A 74 7.95 -16.37 9.26
N ALA A 75 7.76 -15.05 9.37
CA ALA A 75 8.19 -14.11 8.34
C ALA A 75 9.71 -13.96 8.30
N ASP A 76 10.26 -13.89 7.10
CA ASP A 76 11.64 -13.49 6.84
C ASP A 76 11.74 -11.98 6.62
N LEU A 77 10.65 -11.37 6.13
CA LEU A 77 10.53 -9.94 5.88
C LEU A 77 9.14 -9.45 6.27
N VAL A 78 9.08 -8.40 7.08
CA VAL A 78 7.88 -7.61 7.38
C VAL A 78 7.95 -6.31 6.59
N VAL A 79 6.87 -5.99 5.84
CA VAL A 79 6.76 -4.80 5.01
C VAL A 79 5.52 -4.02 5.43
N CYS A 80 5.71 -2.88 6.07
CA CYS A 80 4.65 -2.02 6.60
C CYS A 80 4.81 -0.59 6.07
N THR A 81 3.79 0.23 6.21
CA THR A 81 3.86 1.64 5.87
C THR A 81 4.86 2.37 6.75
N GLY A 82 4.81 2.18 8.06
CA GLY A 82 5.60 2.97 9.01
C GLY A 82 4.99 4.36 9.24
N ALA A 83 5.83 5.33 9.64
CA ALA A 83 5.37 6.66 10.00
C ALA A 83 4.20 6.65 11.00
N GLU A 84 4.23 5.70 11.93
CA GLU A 84 3.23 5.48 13.00
C GLU A 84 1.85 5.02 12.54
N LEU A 85 1.65 4.60 11.27
CA LEU A 85 0.35 4.08 10.82
C LEU A 85 -0.08 2.88 11.66
N GLU A 86 0.84 1.95 11.89
CA GLU A 86 0.57 0.68 12.59
C GLU A 86 0.95 0.73 14.09
N ILE A 87 1.18 1.94 14.65
CA ILE A 87 1.68 2.09 16.02
C ILE A 87 0.78 1.43 17.07
N GLY A 88 -0.53 1.38 16.81
CA GLY A 88 -1.51 0.80 17.72
C GLY A 88 -1.45 -0.72 17.85
N TRP A 89 -0.82 -1.44 16.91
CA TRP A 89 -0.88 -2.89 16.87
C TRP A 89 0.43 -3.61 16.48
N LEU A 90 1.22 -3.07 15.56
CA LEU A 90 2.42 -3.73 15.03
C LEU A 90 3.49 -3.99 16.10
N PRO A 91 3.82 -3.05 17.01
CA PRO A 91 4.83 -3.30 18.05
C PRO A 91 4.48 -4.50 18.94
N VAL A 92 3.21 -4.61 19.36
CA VAL A 92 2.72 -5.74 20.17
C VAL A 92 2.79 -7.05 19.37
N LEU A 93 2.38 -7.01 18.10
CA LEU A 93 2.42 -8.17 17.21
C LEU A 93 3.86 -8.68 17.01
N LEU A 94 4.81 -7.80 16.74
CA LEU A 94 6.22 -8.16 16.55
C LEU A 94 6.83 -8.72 17.84
N GLN A 95 6.55 -8.10 19.00
CA GLN A 95 6.99 -8.59 20.29
C GLN A 95 6.45 -10.01 20.57
N GLN A 96 5.16 -10.24 20.37
CA GLN A 96 4.52 -11.53 20.63
C GLN A 96 4.94 -12.61 19.61
N SER A 97 5.36 -12.22 18.42
CA SER A 97 5.88 -13.15 17.41
C SER A 97 7.15 -13.84 17.88
N GLY A 98 7.98 -13.16 18.69
CA GLY A 98 9.28 -13.65 19.13
C GLY A 98 10.31 -13.81 18.01
N ASN A 99 10.01 -13.31 16.79
CA ASN A 99 10.89 -13.44 15.63
C ASN A 99 11.95 -12.34 15.63
N ALA A 100 13.18 -12.69 15.97
CA ALA A 100 14.30 -11.75 16.03
C ALA A 100 14.66 -11.14 14.67
N LYS A 101 14.36 -11.82 13.54
CA LYS A 101 14.71 -11.33 12.20
C LYS A 101 13.94 -10.06 11.81
N VAL A 102 12.71 -9.88 12.31
CA VAL A 102 11.76 -8.84 11.87
C VAL A 102 11.52 -7.75 12.92
N GLN A 103 12.29 -7.75 14.01
CA GLN A 103 12.21 -6.67 14.99
C GLN A 103 12.69 -5.34 14.40
N SER A 104 12.25 -4.22 14.99
CA SER A 104 12.66 -2.89 14.55
C SER A 104 14.19 -2.78 14.45
N GLY A 105 14.68 -2.19 13.37
CA GLY A 105 16.12 -2.05 13.10
C GLY A 105 16.80 -3.28 12.46
N GLN A 106 16.10 -4.42 12.34
CA GLN A 106 16.63 -5.59 11.67
C GLN A 106 16.44 -5.54 10.16
N PRO A 107 17.29 -6.23 9.37
CA PRO A 107 17.12 -6.29 7.91
C PRO A 107 15.77 -6.84 7.45
N GLY A 108 15.15 -7.73 8.22
CA GLY A 108 13.81 -8.27 7.97
C GLY A 108 12.67 -7.32 8.35
N ASN A 109 12.94 -6.11 8.81
CA ASN A 109 11.93 -5.08 9.07
C ASN A 109 12.06 -3.95 8.05
N PHE A 110 10.96 -3.65 7.34
CA PHE A 110 10.94 -2.64 6.29
C PHE A 110 9.74 -1.70 6.48
N ALA A 111 10.03 -0.42 6.73
CA ALA A 111 9.04 0.65 6.78
C ALA A 111 9.10 1.48 5.49
N ALA A 112 8.03 1.43 4.70
CA ALA A 112 7.97 2.06 3.37
C ALA A 112 8.16 3.59 3.44
N ALA A 113 7.60 4.23 4.46
CA ALA A 113 7.68 5.67 4.66
C ALA A 113 9.11 6.21 4.92
N ASP A 114 10.07 5.34 5.25
CA ASP A 114 11.46 5.76 5.44
C ASP A 114 12.15 6.15 4.12
N PHE A 115 11.57 5.75 2.99
CA PHE A 115 12.14 5.95 1.65
C PHE A 115 11.46 7.05 0.84
N VAL A 116 10.53 7.80 1.44
CA VAL A 116 9.80 8.89 0.79
C VAL A 116 9.82 10.17 1.62
N ARG A 117 9.65 11.30 0.94
CA ARG A 117 9.46 12.58 1.62
C ARG A 117 8.08 12.61 2.29
N LYS A 118 8.05 12.78 3.60
CA LYS A 118 6.81 12.87 4.35
C LYS A 118 6.19 14.27 4.22
N LEU A 119 4.88 14.31 4.03
CA LEU A 119 4.06 15.52 4.05
C LEU A 119 3.37 15.67 5.41
N ASP A 120 2.85 16.83 5.70
CA ASP A 120 2.10 17.13 6.94
C ASP A 120 2.88 16.75 8.22
N VAL A 121 4.19 16.98 8.23
CA VAL A 121 4.97 16.80 9.45
C VAL A 121 4.56 17.88 10.45
N PRO A 122 4.01 17.52 11.62
CA PRO A 122 3.55 18.51 12.59
C PRO A 122 4.73 19.28 13.18
N SER A 123 4.57 20.60 13.32
CA SER A 123 5.57 21.45 13.98
C SER A 123 5.63 21.24 15.49
N GLN A 124 4.52 20.78 16.08
CA GLN A 124 4.39 20.40 17.49
C GLN A 124 3.49 19.18 17.59
N LEU A 125 3.88 18.23 18.44
CA LEU A 125 3.07 17.07 18.77
C LEU A 125 2.10 17.42 19.89
N ASP A 126 0.82 17.41 19.55
CA ASP A 126 -0.26 17.55 20.51
C ASP A 126 -1.24 16.38 20.34
N ARG A 127 -1.18 15.43 21.26
CA ARG A 127 -2.06 14.25 21.27
C ARG A 127 -3.53 14.58 21.47
N SER A 128 -3.86 15.80 21.94
CA SER A 128 -5.24 16.28 22.01
C SER A 128 -5.84 16.52 20.62
N GLN A 129 -5.01 16.54 19.56
CA GLN A 129 -5.43 16.73 18.17
C GLN A 129 -5.82 15.41 17.45
N GLY A 130 -5.97 14.30 18.17
CA GLY A 130 -6.34 13.01 17.59
C GLY A 130 -5.12 12.19 17.11
N ASP A 131 -5.30 11.38 16.08
CA ASP A 131 -4.26 10.50 15.49
C ASP A 131 -3.25 11.31 14.67
N VAL A 132 -2.53 12.20 15.33
CA VAL A 132 -1.45 12.99 14.73
C VAL A 132 -0.17 12.16 14.72
N HIS A 133 0.35 11.88 13.52
CA HIS A 133 1.58 11.11 13.31
C HIS A 133 2.81 12.03 13.41
N ALA A 134 3.70 11.76 14.35
CA ALA A 134 4.91 12.56 14.59
C ALA A 134 5.82 12.65 13.37
N ALA A 135 5.93 11.56 12.63
CA ALA A 135 6.77 11.47 11.45
C ALA A 135 6.16 12.12 10.19
N GLY A 136 4.93 12.62 10.26
CA GLY A 136 4.16 13.13 9.13
C GLY A 136 3.08 12.17 8.66
N ASN A 137 2.30 12.56 7.67
CA ASN A 137 1.17 11.77 7.17
C ASN A 137 1.65 10.41 6.62
N PRO A 138 1.09 9.28 7.10
CA PRO A 138 1.55 7.94 6.71
C PRO A 138 0.97 7.43 5.39
N HIS A 139 -0.06 8.06 4.81
CA HIS A 139 -0.81 7.53 3.65
C HIS A 139 -0.06 7.72 2.33
N ILE A 140 1.22 7.35 2.31
CA ILE A 140 2.19 7.56 1.23
C ILE A 140 1.82 6.82 -0.05
N GLN A 141 1.06 5.72 0.04
CA GLN A 141 0.68 4.84 -1.06
C GLN A 141 -0.28 5.52 -2.05
N THR A 142 -0.88 6.64 -1.68
CA THR A 142 -1.82 7.36 -2.54
C THR A 142 -1.14 8.17 -3.67
N ASP A 143 0.19 8.20 -3.70
CA ASP A 143 1.00 8.79 -4.77
C ASP A 143 1.83 7.71 -5.48
N PRO A 144 1.66 7.50 -6.80
CA PRO A 144 2.42 6.48 -7.53
C PRO A 144 3.92 6.79 -7.60
N ARG A 145 4.33 8.04 -7.40
CA ARG A 145 5.74 8.44 -7.35
C ARG A 145 6.41 7.87 -6.08
N ASN A 146 5.67 7.81 -4.97
CA ASN A 146 6.13 7.19 -3.73
C ASN A 146 6.26 5.67 -3.89
N ILE A 147 5.28 5.01 -4.53
CA ILE A 147 5.36 3.57 -4.85
C ILE A 147 6.64 3.26 -5.63
N ALA A 148 7.03 4.10 -6.60
CA ALA A 148 8.28 3.92 -7.35
C ALA A 148 9.53 3.97 -6.45
N GLN A 149 9.56 4.88 -5.47
CA GLN A 149 10.68 5.00 -4.53
C GLN A 149 10.74 3.79 -3.59
N VAL A 150 9.58 3.40 -3.04
CA VAL A 150 9.47 2.23 -2.17
C VAL A 150 9.82 0.95 -2.92
N ALA A 151 9.40 0.80 -4.17
CA ALA A 151 9.73 -0.36 -5.00
C ALA A 151 11.24 -0.54 -5.15
N LYS A 152 11.98 0.55 -5.41
CA LYS A 152 13.44 0.53 -5.48
C LYS A 152 14.07 0.05 -4.17
N ALA A 153 13.60 0.58 -3.04
CA ALA A 153 14.11 0.22 -1.72
C ALA A 153 13.75 -1.22 -1.33
N LEU A 154 12.50 -1.64 -1.62
CA LEU A 154 12.03 -3.00 -1.33
C LEU A 154 12.74 -4.04 -2.19
N GLY A 155 12.99 -3.76 -3.47
CA GLY A 155 13.78 -4.63 -4.35
C GLY A 155 15.19 -4.85 -3.82
N ALA A 156 15.86 -3.80 -3.35
CA ALA A 156 17.17 -3.90 -2.70
C ALA A 156 17.09 -4.70 -1.38
N ARG A 157 15.99 -4.54 -0.61
CA ARG A 157 15.79 -5.29 0.63
C ARG A 157 15.55 -6.78 0.37
N LEU A 158 14.78 -7.14 -0.64
CA LEU A 158 14.58 -8.53 -1.06
C LEU A 158 15.92 -9.17 -1.46
N ALA A 159 16.73 -8.48 -2.24
CA ALA A 159 18.07 -8.94 -2.63
C ALA A 159 19.04 -9.07 -1.42
N LEU A 160 18.85 -8.28 -0.38
CA LEU A 160 19.64 -8.37 0.86
C LEU A 160 19.27 -9.58 1.71
N VAL A 161 17.97 -9.84 1.90
CA VAL A 161 17.48 -10.91 2.79
C VAL A 161 17.48 -12.27 2.10
N ASP A 162 17.48 -12.30 0.77
CA ASP A 162 17.57 -13.51 -0.07
C ASP A 162 18.63 -13.31 -1.18
N ALA A 163 19.88 -13.26 -0.76
CA ALA A 163 21.02 -12.98 -1.63
C ALA A 163 21.20 -14.01 -2.77
N ALA A 164 20.71 -15.24 -2.59
CA ALA A 164 20.75 -16.27 -3.62
C ALA A 164 19.96 -15.89 -4.89
N HIS A 165 18.92 -15.09 -4.74
CA HIS A 165 18.04 -14.66 -5.82
C HIS A 165 18.18 -13.16 -6.17
N ALA A 166 19.23 -12.47 -5.70
CA ALA A 166 19.42 -11.02 -5.86
C ALA A 166 19.26 -10.55 -7.32
N ASN A 167 19.82 -11.27 -8.28
CA ASN A 167 19.71 -10.93 -9.70
C ASN A 167 18.27 -11.00 -10.23
N GLN A 168 17.47 -11.95 -9.73
CA GLN A 168 16.08 -12.12 -10.16
C GLN A 168 15.20 -10.98 -9.59
N TYR A 169 15.44 -10.55 -8.35
CA TYR A 169 14.78 -9.37 -7.77
C TYR A 169 15.17 -8.09 -8.53
N ALA A 170 16.46 -7.92 -8.89
CA ALA A 170 16.91 -6.78 -9.68
C ALA A 170 16.26 -6.73 -11.07
N GLN A 171 16.14 -7.89 -11.75
CA GLN A 171 15.46 -7.96 -13.04
C GLN A 171 13.98 -7.58 -12.92
N ARG A 172 13.24 -8.14 -11.95
CA ARG A 172 11.83 -7.83 -11.75
C ARG A 172 11.61 -6.37 -11.36
N LEU A 173 12.48 -5.80 -10.52
CA LEU A 173 12.45 -4.38 -10.20
C LEU A 173 12.63 -3.53 -11.46
N THR A 174 13.53 -3.89 -12.36
CA THR A 174 13.75 -3.18 -13.63
C THR A 174 12.48 -3.23 -14.49
N ASP A 175 11.89 -4.41 -14.67
CA ASP A 175 10.69 -4.61 -15.47
C ASP A 175 9.48 -3.87 -14.86
N PHE A 176 9.28 -3.96 -13.55
CA PHE A 176 8.25 -3.18 -12.84
C PHE A 176 8.46 -1.70 -13.01
N SER A 177 9.68 -1.20 -12.78
CA SER A 177 9.99 0.23 -12.83
C SER A 177 9.71 0.83 -14.21
N LEU A 178 10.03 0.10 -15.30
CA LEU A 178 9.74 0.54 -16.66
C LEU A 178 8.22 0.68 -16.88
N ARG A 179 7.44 -0.35 -16.56
CA ARG A 179 5.98 -0.33 -16.69
C ARG A 179 5.34 0.75 -15.81
N TRP A 180 5.85 0.92 -14.59
CA TRP A 180 5.33 1.87 -13.62
C TRP A 180 5.58 3.32 -14.06
N GLN A 181 6.78 3.64 -14.56
CA GLN A 181 7.06 4.98 -15.08
C GLN A 181 6.20 5.33 -16.30
N GLN A 182 5.97 4.38 -17.20
CA GLN A 182 5.03 4.57 -18.31
C GLN A 182 3.61 4.83 -17.81
N ALA A 183 3.16 4.10 -16.79
CA ALA A 183 1.86 4.30 -16.16
C ALA A 183 1.74 5.68 -15.50
N ILE A 184 2.74 6.11 -14.73
CA ILE A 184 2.78 7.47 -14.14
C ILE A 184 2.64 8.53 -15.23
N GLY A 185 3.34 8.38 -16.35
CA GLY A 185 3.23 9.31 -17.49
C GLY A 185 1.81 9.41 -18.04
N ARG A 186 1.15 8.27 -18.27
CA ARG A 186 -0.25 8.22 -18.73
C ARG A 186 -1.21 8.83 -17.71
N TRP A 187 -1.10 8.46 -16.44
CA TRP A 187 -1.94 8.96 -15.35
C TRP A 187 -1.82 10.46 -15.16
N THR A 188 -0.60 11.01 -15.27
CA THR A 188 -0.35 12.46 -15.15
C THR A 188 -1.06 13.24 -16.26
N ILE A 189 -1.03 12.74 -17.49
CA ILE A 189 -1.74 13.34 -18.62
C ILE A 189 -3.25 13.24 -18.41
N GLN A 190 -3.74 12.06 -18.04
CA GLN A 190 -5.16 11.79 -17.82
C GLN A 190 -5.75 12.66 -16.70
N ALA A 191 -4.97 12.88 -15.63
CA ALA A 191 -5.38 13.64 -14.46
C ALA A 191 -5.31 15.17 -14.64
N ALA A 192 -4.81 15.68 -15.75
CA ALA A 192 -4.66 17.13 -15.98
C ALA A 192 -5.92 17.97 -15.67
N PRO A 193 -7.17 17.49 -15.95
CA PRO A 193 -8.40 18.23 -15.61
C PRO A 193 -8.67 18.38 -14.11
N LEU A 194 -7.95 17.63 -13.25
CA LEU A 194 -8.11 17.68 -11.78
C LEU A 194 -7.26 18.76 -11.14
N LYS A 195 -6.30 19.33 -11.87
CA LYS A 195 -5.39 20.36 -11.35
C LYS A 195 -6.17 21.58 -10.84
N GLY A 196 -5.89 21.97 -9.60
CA GLY A 196 -6.55 23.09 -8.93
C GLY A 196 -7.96 22.77 -8.39
N ALA A 197 -8.47 21.55 -8.58
CA ALA A 197 -9.78 21.17 -8.05
C ALA A 197 -9.77 21.24 -6.51
N ALA A 198 -10.73 21.98 -5.94
CA ALA A 198 -10.95 22.02 -4.51
C ALA A 198 -11.76 20.79 -4.07
N VAL A 199 -11.33 20.14 -2.99
CA VAL A 199 -11.92 18.90 -2.49
C VAL A 199 -12.10 18.93 -1.00
N VAL A 200 -13.04 18.13 -0.49
CA VAL A 200 -13.19 17.79 0.91
C VAL A 200 -12.73 16.36 1.12
N SER A 201 -12.04 16.06 2.20
CA SER A 201 -11.71 14.68 2.61
C SER A 201 -12.58 14.27 3.79
N GLN A 202 -12.97 13.00 3.87
CA GLN A 202 -13.59 12.51 5.11
C GLN A 202 -12.53 12.37 6.20
N HIS A 203 -11.42 11.69 5.91
CA HIS A 203 -10.21 11.61 6.71
C HIS A 203 -9.03 12.23 5.94
N LYS A 204 -8.04 12.77 6.63
CA LYS A 204 -6.86 13.42 6.01
C LYS A 204 -5.88 12.39 5.42
N ALA A 205 -6.38 11.51 4.55
CA ALA A 205 -5.67 10.38 3.98
C ALA A 205 -5.09 10.62 2.57
N PHE A 206 -5.44 11.74 1.90
CA PHE A 206 -5.16 11.91 0.47
C PHE A 206 -4.16 13.02 0.16
N VAL A 207 -3.39 13.48 1.14
CA VAL A 207 -2.46 14.61 0.96
C VAL A 207 -1.42 14.36 -0.14
N TYR A 208 -0.93 13.13 -0.29
CA TYR A 208 0.01 12.76 -1.35
C TYR A 208 -0.68 12.68 -2.72
N LEU A 209 -1.91 12.19 -2.78
CA LEU A 209 -2.73 12.22 -3.99
C LEU A 209 -2.92 13.67 -4.46
N TYR A 210 -3.21 14.59 -3.54
CA TYR A 210 -3.40 16.00 -3.83
C TYR A 210 -2.11 16.69 -4.27
N ASP A 211 -0.98 16.37 -3.61
CA ASP A 211 0.35 16.87 -4.03
C ASP A 211 0.68 16.42 -5.46
N TRP A 212 0.42 15.15 -5.80
CA TRP A 212 0.66 14.62 -7.12
C TRP A 212 -0.25 15.26 -8.20
N LEU A 213 -1.55 15.37 -7.92
CA LEU A 213 -2.54 15.83 -8.90
C LEU A 213 -2.72 17.36 -8.92
N GLY A 214 -2.08 18.08 -8.00
CA GLY A 214 -2.25 19.52 -7.84
C GLY A 214 -3.64 19.92 -7.39
N MET A 215 -4.35 19.07 -6.63
CA MET A 215 -5.65 19.35 -6.02
C MET A 215 -5.49 20.13 -4.71
N LYS A 216 -6.58 20.71 -4.19
CA LYS A 216 -6.56 21.50 -2.97
C LYS A 216 -7.60 20.98 -1.97
N GLU A 217 -7.15 20.48 -0.84
CA GLU A 217 -8.04 20.17 0.28
C GLU A 217 -8.50 21.47 0.93
N VAL A 218 -9.82 21.67 1.00
CA VAL A 218 -10.42 22.90 1.57
C VAL A 218 -11.12 22.63 2.88
N ALA A 219 -11.47 21.39 3.20
CA ALA A 219 -12.02 20.96 4.48
C ALA A 219 -11.84 19.47 4.70
N VAL A 220 -11.95 19.03 5.97
CA VAL A 220 -11.96 17.61 6.36
C VAL A 220 -13.21 17.38 7.20
N LEU A 221 -13.91 16.24 7.00
CA LEU A 221 -15.15 15.93 7.75
C LEU A 221 -14.88 15.47 9.17
N GLU A 222 -13.74 14.85 9.43
CA GLU A 222 -13.29 14.58 10.79
C GLU A 222 -12.90 15.87 11.49
N PRO A 223 -13.43 16.17 12.70
CA PRO A 223 -13.03 17.37 13.44
C PRO A 223 -11.58 17.31 13.92
N LYS A 224 -11.04 16.10 14.07
CA LYS A 224 -9.64 15.77 14.33
C LYS A 224 -9.35 14.43 13.69
N PRO A 225 -8.10 14.15 13.26
CA PRO A 225 -7.73 12.84 12.69
C PRO A 225 -8.16 11.67 13.59
N GLY A 226 -8.85 10.68 13.02
CA GLY A 226 -9.35 9.51 13.76
C GLY A 226 -10.58 9.74 14.65
N VAL A 227 -11.16 10.95 14.64
CA VAL A 227 -12.38 11.26 15.37
C VAL A 227 -13.56 11.33 14.40
N GLU A 228 -14.54 10.47 14.62
CA GLU A 228 -15.76 10.39 13.78
C GLU A 228 -16.41 11.76 13.53
N PRO A 229 -16.88 12.03 12.30
CA PRO A 229 -17.58 13.27 11.96
C PRO A 229 -18.82 13.49 12.84
N THR A 230 -18.89 14.64 13.50
CA THR A 230 -20.06 15.04 14.30
C THR A 230 -21.02 15.88 13.48
N ALA A 231 -22.30 15.87 13.84
CA ALA A 231 -23.33 16.67 13.16
C ALA A 231 -23.02 18.18 13.17
N SER A 232 -22.47 18.70 14.30
CA SER A 232 -22.06 20.10 14.39
C SER A 232 -20.92 20.44 13.44
N HIS A 233 -19.88 19.60 13.40
CA HIS A 233 -18.73 19.82 12.52
C HIS A 233 -19.11 19.69 11.04
N LEU A 234 -20.00 18.76 10.68
CA LEU A 234 -20.53 18.66 9.32
C LEU A 234 -21.26 19.95 8.89
N GLN A 235 -22.02 20.58 9.79
CA GLN A 235 -22.67 21.88 9.52
C GLN A 235 -21.65 23.01 9.36
N GLU A 236 -20.57 23.03 10.16
CA GLU A 236 -19.47 23.98 10.02
C GLU A 236 -18.77 23.83 8.66
N VAL A 237 -18.45 22.60 8.25
CA VAL A 237 -17.89 22.32 6.93
C VAL A 237 -18.84 22.78 5.82
N LEU A 238 -20.13 22.43 5.91
CA LEU A 238 -21.14 22.87 4.93
C LEU A 238 -21.20 24.41 4.82
N ALA A 239 -21.12 25.11 5.95
CA ALA A 239 -21.11 26.57 5.97
C ALA A 239 -19.84 27.14 5.32
N SER A 240 -18.66 26.53 5.57
CA SER A 240 -17.39 26.98 5.00
C SER A 240 -17.34 26.86 3.47
N LEU A 241 -18.02 25.86 2.91
CA LEU A 241 -18.08 25.64 1.46
C LEU A 241 -18.82 26.76 0.68
N LYS A 242 -19.57 27.63 1.36
CA LYS A 242 -20.15 28.83 0.73
C LYS A 242 -19.06 29.82 0.27
N ASN A 243 -17.94 29.87 1.00
CA ASN A 243 -16.81 30.76 0.71
C ASN A 243 -15.67 30.07 -0.02
N ALA A 244 -15.55 28.74 0.15
CA ALA A 244 -14.51 27.91 -0.51
C ALA A 244 -15.18 26.67 -1.12
N PRO A 245 -15.88 26.82 -2.27
CA PRO A 245 -16.66 25.74 -2.86
C PRO A 245 -15.75 24.58 -3.27
N ALA A 246 -16.15 23.36 -2.88
CA ALA A 246 -15.49 22.14 -3.28
C ALA A 246 -16.18 21.52 -4.51
N ARG A 247 -15.44 20.75 -5.28
CA ARG A 247 -15.94 19.99 -6.43
C ARG A 247 -16.49 18.63 -6.03
N MET A 248 -15.87 18.00 -5.03
CA MET A 248 -16.21 16.68 -4.54
C MET A 248 -15.78 16.48 -3.09
N VAL A 249 -16.33 15.46 -2.43
CA VAL A 249 -15.85 14.93 -1.14
C VAL A 249 -15.32 13.51 -1.35
N LEU A 250 -14.11 13.23 -0.85
CA LEU A 250 -13.43 11.95 -0.99
C LEU A 250 -13.50 11.16 0.32
N TYR A 251 -13.75 9.86 0.21
CA TYR A 251 -13.66 8.92 1.33
C TYR A 251 -13.02 7.60 0.89
N ALA A 252 -12.29 6.96 1.81
CA ALA A 252 -11.66 5.68 1.56
C ALA A 252 -12.67 4.52 1.57
N ALA A 253 -12.37 3.43 0.88
CA ALA A 253 -13.28 2.30 0.74
C ALA A 253 -13.63 1.61 2.08
N TYR A 254 -12.79 1.75 3.10
CA TYR A 254 -13.06 1.21 4.43
C TYR A 254 -13.93 2.09 5.33
N GLN A 255 -14.14 3.36 4.96
CA GLN A 255 -14.88 4.33 5.76
C GLN A 255 -16.39 4.22 5.58
N ASP A 256 -17.17 4.57 6.61
CA ASP A 256 -18.63 4.74 6.49
C ASP A 256 -18.92 5.88 5.51
N PRO A 257 -19.68 5.65 4.43
CA PRO A 257 -19.97 6.68 3.43
C PRO A 257 -20.92 7.78 3.92
N LYS A 258 -21.67 7.54 4.99
CA LYS A 258 -22.75 8.43 5.45
C LYS A 258 -22.36 9.90 5.63
N PRO A 259 -21.22 10.26 6.25
CA PRO A 259 -20.82 11.66 6.38
C PRO A 259 -20.57 12.32 5.01
N SER A 260 -19.88 11.62 4.11
CA SER A 260 -19.63 12.11 2.74
C SER A 260 -20.89 12.22 1.92
N GLU A 261 -21.81 11.25 2.02
CA GLU A 261 -23.12 11.27 1.35
C GLU A 261 -24.02 12.40 1.90
N TRP A 262 -23.97 12.63 3.22
CA TRP A 262 -24.68 13.76 3.83
C TRP A 262 -24.19 15.09 3.26
N LEU A 263 -22.86 15.29 3.20
CA LEU A 263 -22.30 16.52 2.62
C LEU A 263 -22.66 16.64 1.14
N SER A 264 -22.59 15.55 0.39
CA SER A 264 -22.96 15.51 -1.01
C SER A 264 -24.39 16.00 -1.24
N LYS A 265 -25.34 15.49 -0.45
CA LYS A 265 -26.76 15.88 -0.51
C LYS A 265 -27.00 17.35 -0.17
N ASN A 266 -26.30 17.90 0.82
CA ASN A 266 -26.55 19.25 1.34
C ASN A 266 -25.75 20.34 0.61
N ALA A 267 -24.55 20.02 0.09
CA ALA A 267 -23.67 20.95 -0.63
C ALA A 267 -23.78 20.80 -2.16
N GLY A 268 -24.42 19.76 -2.68
CA GLY A 268 -24.49 19.50 -4.13
C GLY A 268 -23.14 19.01 -4.74
N VAL A 269 -22.17 18.60 -3.91
CA VAL A 269 -20.88 18.08 -4.35
C VAL A 269 -20.93 16.57 -4.54
N ALA A 270 -20.11 15.99 -5.41
CA ALA A 270 -20.08 14.54 -5.59
C ALA A 270 -19.37 13.84 -4.42
N ALA A 271 -19.98 12.80 -3.82
CA ALA A 271 -19.28 11.89 -2.90
C ALA A 271 -18.55 10.81 -3.71
N VAL A 272 -17.24 10.70 -3.54
CA VAL A 272 -16.37 9.83 -4.34
C VAL A 272 -15.66 8.83 -3.43
N LYS A 273 -16.02 7.55 -3.57
CA LYS A 273 -15.31 6.45 -2.94
C LYS A 273 -13.99 6.23 -3.66
N ILE A 274 -12.88 6.34 -2.93
CA ILE A 274 -11.53 6.03 -3.41
C ILE A 274 -11.14 4.62 -2.95
N PRO A 275 -10.53 3.79 -3.81
CA PRO A 275 -10.06 2.44 -3.39
C PRO A 275 -9.15 2.49 -2.17
N PHE A 276 -8.28 3.51 -2.09
CA PHE A 276 -7.30 3.73 -1.05
C PHE A 276 -6.14 2.72 -1.05
N THR A 277 -6.42 1.44 -1.23
CA THR A 277 -5.46 0.35 -1.37
C THR A 277 -5.95 -0.69 -2.38
N VAL A 278 -5.10 -1.65 -2.72
CA VAL A 278 -5.43 -2.79 -3.59
C VAL A 278 -6.58 -3.59 -2.97
N GLY A 279 -7.62 -3.85 -3.76
CA GLY A 279 -8.82 -4.57 -3.33
C GLY A 279 -9.92 -3.69 -2.72
N GLY A 280 -9.73 -2.36 -2.60
CA GLY A 280 -10.75 -1.46 -2.04
C GLY A 280 -11.97 -1.26 -2.92
N THR A 281 -11.84 -1.54 -4.21
CA THR A 281 -12.93 -1.55 -5.19
C THR A 281 -12.67 -2.62 -6.24
N ASP A 282 -13.68 -2.98 -7.01
CA ASP A 282 -13.57 -4.02 -8.06
C ASP A 282 -12.56 -3.66 -9.17
N GLY A 283 -12.28 -2.37 -9.38
CA GLY A 283 -11.27 -1.90 -10.34
C GLY A 283 -9.85 -1.95 -9.80
N ALA A 284 -9.65 -1.86 -8.49
CA ALA A 284 -8.36 -1.80 -7.83
C ALA A 284 -7.79 -3.21 -7.52
N LYS A 285 -7.67 -4.08 -8.53
CA LYS A 285 -7.26 -5.49 -8.36
C LYS A 285 -5.77 -5.67 -8.10
N ASP A 286 -4.97 -4.71 -8.51
CA ASP A 286 -3.52 -4.65 -8.36
C ASP A 286 -3.07 -3.19 -8.22
N LEU A 287 -1.75 -2.96 -8.15
CA LEU A 287 -1.20 -1.60 -8.01
C LEU A 287 -1.54 -0.68 -9.19
N PHE A 288 -1.58 -1.20 -10.42
CA PHE A 288 -1.94 -0.39 -11.59
C PHE A 288 -3.43 -0.05 -11.57
N GLY A 289 -4.28 -1.04 -11.32
CA GLY A 289 -5.72 -0.87 -11.17
C GLY A 289 -6.10 0.07 -10.03
N LEU A 290 -5.32 0.12 -8.95
CA LEU A 290 -5.51 1.07 -7.85
C LEU A 290 -5.52 2.52 -8.36
N PHE A 291 -4.57 2.90 -9.21
CA PHE A 291 -4.47 4.26 -9.74
C PHE A 291 -5.40 4.48 -10.94
N ASP A 292 -5.59 3.48 -11.80
CA ASP A 292 -6.54 3.57 -12.91
C ASP A 292 -7.97 3.82 -12.39
N ASP A 293 -8.43 3.06 -11.38
CA ASP A 293 -9.76 3.22 -10.80
C ASP A 293 -9.89 4.51 -9.97
N THR A 294 -8.84 4.90 -9.24
CA THR A 294 -8.81 6.17 -8.52
C THR A 294 -9.04 7.33 -9.48
N LEU A 295 -8.30 7.41 -10.59
CA LEU A 295 -8.42 8.48 -11.56
C LEU A 295 -9.76 8.44 -12.30
N ALA A 296 -10.24 7.25 -12.68
CA ALA A 296 -11.54 7.11 -13.32
C ALA A 296 -12.68 7.67 -12.45
N ARG A 297 -12.66 7.39 -11.13
CA ARG A 297 -13.66 7.89 -10.16
C ARG A 297 -13.58 9.41 -10.00
N LEU A 298 -12.35 9.95 -9.83
CA LEU A 298 -12.15 11.39 -9.69
C LEU A 298 -12.61 12.16 -10.94
N LEU A 299 -12.26 11.67 -12.12
CA LEU A 299 -12.62 12.30 -13.39
C LEU A 299 -14.13 12.23 -13.65
N SER A 300 -14.79 11.09 -13.37
CA SER A 300 -16.23 10.95 -13.55
C SER A 300 -17.02 11.88 -12.63
N ALA A 301 -16.57 12.10 -11.39
CA ALA A 301 -17.17 13.05 -10.47
C ALA A 301 -16.96 14.51 -10.90
N GLY A 302 -15.85 14.78 -11.58
CA GLY A 302 -15.52 16.10 -12.08
C GLY A 302 -16.30 16.56 -13.29
N VAL A 303 -17.02 15.70 -13.99
CA VAL A 303 -17.79 16.01 -15.21
C VAL A 303 -19.23 16.45 -14.91
N LYS A 304 -19.73 16.20 -13.70
CA LYS A 304 -21.04 16.74 -13.31
C LYS A 304 -20.92 18.26 -13.12
N ARG A 305 -21.41 18.99 -14.11
CA ARG A 305 -21.59 20.46 -14.12
C ARG A 305 -22.69 20.86 -13.14
#